data_b7c439a494da5229cc565b8688122886
#
_entry.id   b7c439a494da5229cc565b8688122886
#
_cell.length_a   1.000
_cell.length_b   1.000
_cell.length_c   1.000
_cell.angle_alpha   90.00
_cell.angle_beta   90.00
_cell.angle_gamma   90.00
#
_symmetry.space_group_name_H-M   'P 1'
#
loop_
_entity.id
_entity.type
_entity.pdbx_description
1 polymer ?
#
loop_
_entity_poly.entity_id
_entity_poly.type
_entity_poly.pdbx_seq_one_letter_code
_entity_poly.pdbx_strand_id
1 'polypeptide(L)'
;MEQTHGICPTLSTAAAYDRCTTVRTRLGGTDLFGVSWRISPCPLRLSADELQFFSALGPHLLSFYRGLNRLYNESVKGLQPTWVAAYLDQGKPESLLQYSRMKRFRDEVPAVIRPDVIPTQDGMVITELDSVPGGIGLTACLSQIYHDLDEGHSQIIGGRDGMVRNFARMLRSHQAQRAGCVAILVSEESKDYRPEMLWLAEQLRKEGLSAWCVEPREIRFTEDGLWLDADGHEQPIGVVYRFYELFDLLNIPKAELIQYAAKKGRVAVTPPYKPALEEKSAFALFHHPILRPFWEKELEAECMTQLTRVIPKTWLLDPAPLPAIATIPDLYLGPRAVARWTDLENATQKERQFVIKPSGFSELAWGSRGVSVGHDLPQAEWGDALRNALASFPTTPYILQAFHKGRLFEMEFLDEGKAAVVQMSGRTRLSPYYFVSDGTVKLAGILATICPADKKVLHGMKDAILAPCAVQTS
;
A
#
# COMPACT_ATOMS: atom_id res chain seq x y z
N MET A 1 25.87 -2.27 19.50
CA MET A 1 24.74 -2.59 20.40
C MET A 1 23.59 -3.03 19.47
N GLU A 2 23.19 -4.29 19.55
CA GLU A 2 21.98 -4.76 18.87
C GLU A 2 20.79 -4.01 19.47
N GLN A 3 20.11 -3.24 18.66
CA GLN A 3 18.93 -2.51 19.11
C GLN A 3 17.76 -3.51 19.26
N THR A 4 17.33 -3.73 20.47
CA THR A 4 16.20 -4.62 20.82
C THR A 4 14.88 -3.88 20.51
N HIS A 5 14.44 -3.92 19.26
CA HIS A 5 13.30 -3.14 18.76
C HIS A 5 11.90 -3.62 19.25
N GLY A 6 11.78 -4.82 19.74
CA GLY A 6 10.47 -5.42 20.07
C GLY A 6 10.44 -6.26 21.34
N ILE A 7 11.43 -6.09 22.22
CA ILE A 7 11.46 -6.70 23.54
C ILE A 7 10.95 -5.67 24.55
N CYS A 8 10.10 -6.11 25.48
CA CYS A 8 9.62 -5.31 26.61
C CYS A 8 10.52 -5.52 27.85
N PRO A 9 11.66 -4.88 27.96
CA PRO A 9 12.65 -5.19 29.02
C PRO A 9 12.12 -4.93 30.44
N THR A 10 11.02 -4.23 30.57
CA THR A 10 10.42 -3.83 31.87
C THR A 10 9.25 -4.72 32.30
N LEU A 11 8.76 -5.62 31.44
CA LEU A 11 7.65 -6.51 31.78
C LEU A 11 8.13 -7.83 32.36
N SER A 12 7.50 -8.28 33.45
CA SER A 12 7.62 -9.66 33.88
C SER A 12 6.95 -10.59 32.89
N THR A 13 7.35 -11.87 32.84
CA THR A 13 6.72 -12.88 31.94
C THR A 13 5.21 -12.96 32.14
N ALA A 14 4.72 -12.86 33.38
CA ALA A 14 3.30 -12.86 33.69
C ALA A 14 2.61 -11.61 33.11
N ALA A 15 3.17 -10.43 33.31
CA ALA A 15 2.61 -9.20 32.77
C ALA A 15 2.59 -9.19 31.23
N ALA A 16 3.63 -9.74 30.58
CA ALA A 16 3.66 -9.87 29.12
C ALA A 16 2.57 -10.83 28.62
N TYR A 17 2.35 -11.93 29.31
CA TYR A 17 1.26 -12.89 29.01
C TYR A 17 -0.12 -12.23 29.15
N ASP A 18 -0.38 -11.54 30.26
CA ASP A 18 -1.64 -10.83 30.53
C ASP A 18 -1.91 -9.75 29.46
N ARG A 19 -0.89 -9.04 29.02
CA ARG A 19 -1.01 -8.05 27.94
C ARG A 19 -1.43 -8.68 26.62
N CYS A 20 -0.75 -9.75 26.21
CA CYS A 20 -1.13 -10.49 24.98
C CYS A 20 -2.57 -10.98 25.04
N THR A 21 -2.99 -11.52 26.18
CA THR A 21 -4.36 -12.00 26.41
C THR A 21 -5.37 -10.84 26.32
N THR A 22 -5.03 -9.69 26.90
CA THR A 22 -5.87 -8.49 26.82
C THR A 22 -5.97 -7.97 25.38
N VAL A 23 -4.87 -7.90 24.62
CA VAL A 23 -4.88 -7.51 23.20
C VAL A 23 -5.81 -8.45 22.42
N ARG A 24 -5.65 -9.76 22.61
CA ARG A 24 -6.50 -10.77 21.94
C ARG A 24 -7.97 -10.59 22.28
N THR A 25 -8.30 -10.45 23.55
CA THR A 25 -9.68 -10.28 24.01
C THR A 25 -10.31 -9.02 23.41
N ARG A 26 -9.58 -7.91 23.38
CA ARG A 26 -10.07 -6.66 22.79
C ARG A 26 -10.25 -6.75 21.27
N LEU A 27 -9.39 -7.49 20.57
CA LEU A 27 -9.53 -7.73 19.14
C LEU A 27 -10.68 -8.72 18.85
N GLY A 28 -10.75 -9.83 19.59
CA GLY A 28 -11.74 -10.89 19.39
C GLY A 28 -13.14 -10.52 19.89
N GLY A 29 -13.25 -9.64 20.91
CA GLY A 29 -14.54 -9.14 21.39
C GLY A 29 -15.30 -8.27 20.39
N THR A 30 -14.69 -7.98 19.25
CA THR A 30 -15.33 -7.23 18.16
C THR A 30 -15.86 -8.15 17.04
N ASP A 31 -15.57 -9.45 17.05
CA ASP A 31 -15.76 -10.40 15.92
C ASP A 31 -15.23 -9.89 14.55
N LEU A 32 -14.54 -8.73 14.57
CA LEU A 32 -14.22 -7.93 13.39
C LEU A 32 -12.87 -8.30 12.79
N PHE A 33 -11.98 -8.86 13.61
CA PHE A 33 -10.64 -9.21 13.16
C PHE A 33 -10.41 -10.70 13.46
N GLY A 34 -10.58 -11.55 12.47
CA GLY A 34 -10.19 -12.96 12.59
C GLY A 34 -8.72 -13.07 12.97
N VAL A 35 -8.41 -13.11 14.29
CA VAL A 35 -7.03 -13.11 14.79
C VAL A 35 -6.38 -14.45 14.47
N SER A 36 -5.76 -14.55 13.31
CA SER A 36 -4.99 -15.73 12.91
C SER A 36 -3.48 -15.52 13.04
N TRP A 37 -3.03 -14.29 13.36
CA TRP A 37 -1.62 -13.94 13.54
C TRP A 37 -1.18 -13.95 15.01
N ARG A 38 0.13 -13.86 15.23
CA ARG A 38 0.73 -13.83 16.57
C ARG A 38 0.58 -12.48 17.23
N ILE A 39 0.24 -12.46 18.52
CA ILE A 39 0.08 -11.25 19.33
C ILE A 39 1.38 -10.98 20.09
N SER A 40 1.93 -9.76 19.96
CA SER A 40 3.05 -9.29 20.75
C SER A 40 2.59 -8.59 22.03
N PRO A 41 3.32 -8.66 23.15
CA PRO A 41 3.02 -7.85 24.34
C PRO A 41 3.35 -6.37 24.15
N CYS A 42 4.17 -6.02 23.12
CA CYS A 42 4.67 -4.66 22.87
C CYS A 42 4.47 -4.21 21.43
N PRO A 43 4.34 -2.88 21.19
CA PRO A 43 4.50 -2.33 19.87
C PRO A 43 5.94 -2.50 19.36
N LEU A 44 6.14 -2.48 18.03
CA LEU A 44 7.48 -2.38 17.46
C LEU A 44 8.03 -0.98 17.69
N ARG A 45 9.23 -0.88 18.26
CA ARG A 45 9.86 0.41 18.56
C ARG A 45 10.74 0.86 17.42
N LEU A 46 10.52 2.09 16.95
CA LEU A 46 11.33 2.77 15.96
C LEU A 46 12.18 3.85 16.64
N SER A 47 13.39 4.08 16.16
CA SER A 47 14.24 5.16 16.62
C SER A 47 13.67 6.53 16.23
N ALA A 48 14.18 7.60 16.84
CA ALA A 48 13.81 8.97 16.49
C ALA A 48 14.15 9.29 15.02
N ASP A 49 15.27 8.80 14.52
CA ASP A 49 15.69 8.99 13.11
C ASP A 49 14.74 8.26 12.14
N GLU A 50 14.29 7.04 12.50
CA GLU A 50 13.31 6.31 11.72
C GLU A 50 11.95 7.01 11.70
N LEU A 51 11.51 7.56 12.83
CA LEU A 51 10.29 8.38 12.88
C LEU A 51 10.43 9.64 12.00
N GLN A 52 11.58 10.33 12.08
CA GLN A 52 11.85 11.49 11.22
C GLN A 52 11.81 11.11 9.75
N PHE A 53 12.43 9.99 9.37
CA PHE A 53 12.37 9.45 8.01
C PHE A 53 10.93 9.23 7.57
N PHE A 54 10.10 8.53 8.33
CA PHE A 54 8.69 8.31 7.97
C PHE A 54 7.88 9.59 7.93
N SER A 55 8.18 10.55 8.78
CA SER A 55 7.48 11.86 8.78
C SER A 55 7.80 12.67 7.52
N ALA A 56 9.02 12.62 7.05
CA ALA A 56 9.47 13.29 5.82
C ALA A 56 9.01 12.57 4.54
N LEU A 57 8.86 11.24 4.58
CA LEU A 57 8.55 10.42 3.42
C LEU A 57 7.18 10.75 2.80
N GLY A 58 6.16 11.04 3.62
CA GLY A 58 4.80 11.28 3.13
C GLY A 58 4.69 12.41 2.10
N PRO A 59 5.21 13.63 2.37
CA PRO A 59 5.27 14.72 1.40
C PRO A 59 6.00 14.34 0.09
N HIS A 60 7.10 13.58 0.17
CA HIS A 60 7.83 13.13 -1.01
C HIS A 60 7.00 12.16 -1.86
N LEU A 61 6.26 11.25 -1.24
CA LEU A 61 5.37 10.34 -1.96
C LEU A 61 4.18 11.07 -2.61
N LEU A 62 3.63 12.10 -1.96
CA LEU A 62 2.60 12.93 -2.60
C LEU A 62 3.16 13.68 -3.82
N SER A 63 4.39 14.22 -3.72
CA SER A 63 5.07 14.85 -4.85
C SER A 63 5.33 13.85 -5.97
N PHE A 64 5.72 12.62 -5.66
CA PHE A 64 5.85 11.54 -6.63
C PHE A 64 4.53 11.24 -7.35
N TYR A 65 3.40 11.10 -6.63
CA TYR A 65 2.10 10.87 -7.25
C TYR A 65 1.67 12.02 -8.16
N ARG A 66 1.92 13.27 -7.76
CA ARG A 66 1.63 14.45 -8.58
C ARG A 66 2.49 14.46 -9.85
N GLY A 67 3.79 14.16 -9.70
CA GLY A 67 4.71 14.03 -10.83
C GLY A 67 4.31 12.91 -11.78
N LEU A 68 3.97 11.73 -11.27
CA LEU A 68 3.49 10.61 -12.09
C LEU A 68 2.21 10.95 -12.85
N ASN A 69 1.24 11.57 -12.17
CA ASN A 69 -0.01 12.01 -12.78
C ASN A 69 0.25 13.05 -13.89
N ARG A 70 1.17 13.98 -13.66
CA ARG A 70 1.57 14.97 -14.67
C ARG A 70 2.27 14.31 -15.85
N LEU A 71 3.25 13.43 -15.60
CA LEU A 71 3.96 12.67 -16.62
C LEU A 71 2.99 11.93 -17.54
N TYR A 72 2.03 11.21 -16.94
CA TYR A 72 0.99 10.49 -17.68
C TYR A 72 0.16 11.44 -18.56
N ASN A 73 -0.38 12.52 -17.97
CA ASN A 73 -1.22 13.48 -18.71
C ASN A 73 -0.45 14.21 -19.83
N GLU A 74 0.83 14.50 -19.63
CA GLU A 74 1.70 15.11 -20.66
C GLU A 74 2.04 14.08 -21.76
N SER A 75 2.26 12.82 -21.40
CA SER A 75 2.49 11.73 -22.36
C SER A 75 1.27 11.48 -23.27
N VAL A 76 0.06 11.45 -22.69
CA VAL A 76 -1.19 11.37 -23.48
C VAL A 76 -1.31 12.50 -24.51
N LYS A 77 -0.75 13.68 -24.23
CA LYS A 77 -0.77 14.84 -25.13
C LYS A 77 0.44 14.92 -26.07
N GLY A 78 1.38 13.98 -25.99
CA GLY A 78 2.62 14.01 -26.76
C GLY A 78 3.65 15.06 -26.30
N LEU A 79 3.48 15.65 -25.11
CA LEU A 79 4.43 16.60 -24.51
C LEU A 79 5.58 15.89 -23.78
N GLN A 80 5.36 14.63 -23.39
CA GLN A 80 6.35 13.68 -22.90
C GLN A 80 6.31 12.43 -23.79
N PRO A 81 7.29 11.54 -23.71
CA PRO A 81 7.32 10.32 -24.55
C PRO A 81 6.00 9.56 -24.50
N THR A 82 5.38 9.32 -25.65
CA THR A 82 4.04 8.70 -25.76
C THR A 82 4.00 7.26 -25.25
N TRP A 83 5.14 6.57 -25.23
CA TRP A 83 5.25 5.22 -24.70
C TRP A 83 4.96 5.14 -23.20
N VAL A 84 5.11 6.24 -22.43
CA VAL A 84 4.77 6.26 -21.00
C VAL A 84 3.27 6.00 -20.81
N ALA A 85 2.42 6.73 -21.52
CA ALA A 85 0.99 6.50 -21.46
C ALA A 85 0.63 5.12 -22.00
N ALA A 86 1.26 4.67 -23.10
CA ALA A 86 1.02 3.36 -23.66
C ALA A 86 1.30 2.22 -22.65
N TYR A 87 2.37 2.30 -21.88
CA TYR A 87 2.68 1.32 -20.83
C TYR A 87 1.68 1.37 -19.67
N LEU A 88 1.32 2.57 -19.21
CA LEU A 88 0.38 2.73 -18.11
C LEU A 88 -1.07 2.40 -18.49
N ASP A 89 -1.41 2.42 -19.78
CA ASP A 89 -2.72 2.05 -20.30
C ASP A 89 -2.85 0.55 -20.66
N GLN A 90 -1.71 -0.14 -20.74
CA GLN A 90 -1.67 -1.52 -21.22
C GLN A 90 -2.63 -2.42 -20.42
N GLY A 91 -3.47 -3.17 -21.14
CA GLY A 91 -4.44 -4.12 -20.57
C GLY A 91 -5.68 -3.48 -19.92
N LYS A 92 -5.87 -2.16 -20.00
CA LYS A 92 -6.96 -1.44 -19.32
C LYS A 92 -8.13 -1.14 -20.28
N PRO A 93 -9.39 -1.18 -19.79
CA PRO A 93 -10.56 -0.84 -20.60
C PRO A 93 -10.53 0.63 -21.06
N GLU A 94 -10.80 0.86 -22.34
CA GLU A 94 -10.84 2.20 -22.94
C GLU A 94 -11.81 3.15 -22.20
N SER A 95 -12.95 2.65 -21.76
CA SER A 95 -13.94 3.44 -21.00
C SER A 95 -13.36 4.01 -19.69
N LEU A 96 -12.55 3.21 -18.98
CA LEU A 96 -11.88 3.65 -17.76
C LEU A 96 -10.77 4.66 -18.06
N LEU A 97 -10.01 4.44 -19.15
CA LEU A 97 -8.98 5.38 -19.59
C LEU A 97 -9.57 6.72 -19.96
N GLN A 98 -10.65 6.74 -20.77
CA GLN A 98 -11.34 7.98 -21.13
C GLN A 98 -11.90 8.71 -19.90
N TYR A 99 -12.47 7.97 -18.95
CA TYR A 99 -12.96 8.55 -17.71
C TYR A 99 -11.82 9.20 -16.90
N SER A 100 -10.72 8.50 -16.72
CA SER A 100 -9.56 8.96 -15.93
C SER A 100 -8.91 10.24 -16.51
N ARG A 101 -9.01 10.42 -17.85
CA ARG A 101 -8.44 11.56 -18.61
C ARG A 101 -9.36 12.78 -18.66
N MET A 102 -10.56 12.73 -18.11
CA MET A 102 -11.48 13.88 -18.11
C MET A 102 -10.85 15.07 -17.37
N LYS A 103 -11.01 16.28 -17.92
CA LYS A 103 -10.49 17.53 -17.34
C LYS A 103 -10.83 17.69 -15.86
N ARG A 104 -12.04 17.24 -15.47
CA ARG A 104 -12.52 17.29 -14.08
C ARG A 104 -11.62 16.53 -13.10
N PHE A 105 -11.10 15.37 -13.51
CA PHE A 105 -10.31 14.46 -12.66
C PHE A 105 -8.81 14.59 -12.90
N ARG A 106 -8.38 15.49 -13.79
CA ARG A 106 -7.00 15.60 -14.26
C ARG A 106 -5.98 15.73 -13.13
N ASP A 107 -6.31 16.54 -12.14
CA ASP A 107 -5.38 16.88 -11.05
C ASP A 107 -5.62 16.03 -9.78
N GLU A 108 -6.58 15.10 -9.81
CA GLU A 108 -6.83 14.18 -8.70
C GLU A 108 -5.68 13.17 -8.57
N VAL A 109 -5.27 12.94 -7.32
CA VAL A 109 -4.29 11.91 -6.93
C VAL A 109 -4.82 11.18 -5.70
N PRO A 110 -4.32 9.98 -5.38
CA PRO A 110 -4.70 9.27 -4.17
C PRO A 110 -4.52 10.13 -2.91
N ALA A 111 -5.53 10.13 -2.05
CA ALA A 111 -5.50 10.81 -0.75
C ALA A 111 -5.09 9.88 0.39
N VAL A 112 -5.06 8.57 0.15
CA VAL A 112 -4.45 7.56 0.99
C VAL A 112 -3.18 7.10 0.31
N ILE A 113 -2.06 7.11 1.03
CA ILE A 113 -0.75 6.68 0.54
C ILE A 113 -0.19 5.70 1.56
N ARG A 114 0.02 4.45 1.15
CA ARG A 114 0.65 3.45 2.00
C ARG A 114 1.78 2.74 1.23
N PRO A 115 3.03 3.13 1.45
CA PRO A 115 4.15 2.33 0.98
C PRO A 115 4.31 1.08 1.84
N ASP A 116 4.73 -0.02 1.23
CA ASP A 116 5.29 -1.15 1.94
C ASP A 116 6.81 -0.99 2.02
N VAL A 117 7.31 -0.74 3.23
CA VAL A 117 8.70 -0.40 3.48
C VAL A 117 9.41 -1.56 4.18
N ILE A 118 10.54 -1.97 3.63
CA ILE A 118 11.41 -3.00 4.24
C ILE A 118 12.65 -2.31 4.81
N PRO A 119 12.86 -2.34 6.15
CA PRO A 119 14.12 -1.95 6.75
C PRO A 119 15.23 -2.95 6.36
N THR A 120 16.31 -2.46 5.80
CA THR A 120 17.49 -3.24 5.41
C THR A 120 18.71 -2.83 6.25
N GLN A 121 19.87 -3.44 6.01
CA GLN A 121 21.13 -2.99 6.64
C GLN A 121 21.57 -1.61 6.13
N ASP A 122 21.20 -1.28 4.88
CA ASP A 122 21.65 -0.06 4.20
C ASP A 122 20.60 1.08 4.26
N GLY A 123 19.47 0.86 4.93
CA GLY A 123 18.38 1.84 5.06
C GLY A 123 16.99 1.25 4.75
N MET A 124 16.06 2.12 4.39
CA MET A 124 14.67 1.75 4.11
C MET A 124 14.44 1.60 2.60
N VAL A 125 13.67 0.58 2.19
CA VAL A 125 13.35 0.31 0.78
C VAL A 125 11.84 0.16 0.62
N ILE A 126 11.26 0.90 -0.33
CA ILE A 126 9.82 0.82 -0.66
C ILE A 126 9.61 -0.26 -1.72
N THR A 127 8.92 -1.32 -1.39
CA THR A 127 8.67 -2.42 -2.35
C THR A 127 7.39 -2.26 -3.14
N GLU A 128 6.45 -1.48 -2.62
CA GLU A 128 5.13 -1.23 -3.21
C GLU A 128 4.58 0.10 -2.72
N LEU A 129 3.70 0.70 -3.51
CA LEU A 129 2.97 1.91 -3.16
C LEU A 129 1.49 1.67 -3.43
N ASP A 130 0.68 1.67 -2.38
CA ASP A 130 -0.73 1.33 -2.41
C ASP A 130 -1.60 2.55 -2.08
N SER A 131 -2.67 2.73 -2.83
CA SER A 131 -3.65 3.81 -2.67
C SER A 131 -5.03 3.32 -2.19
N VAL A 132 -5.24 1.99 -2.17
CA VAL A 132 -6.46 1.32 -1.66
C VAL A 132 -6.09 0.31 -0.54
N PRO A 133 -5.28 0.71 0.45
CA PRO A 133 -4.71 -0.24 1.37
C PRO A 133 -5.73 -0.80 2.36
N GLY A 134 -5.69 -2.10 2.58
CA GLY A 134 -6.24 -2.73 3.77
C GLY A 134 -5.44 -2.39 5.02
N GLY A 135 -5.98 -2.72 6.19
CA GLY A 135 -5.31 -2.54 7.47
C GLY A 135 -5.49 -1.18 8.13
N ILE A 136 -6.28 -0.26 7.56
CA ILE A 136 -6.57 1.06 8.17
C ILE A 136 -7.28 0.87 9.51
N GLY A 137 -8.37 0.07 9.53
CA GLY A 137 -9.14 -0.21 10.73
C GLY A 137 -8.35 -1.05 11.73
N LEU A 138 -7.63 -2.05 11.26
CA LEU A 138 -6.78 -2.89 12.11
C LEU A 138 -5.68 -2.06 12.80
N THR A 139 -4.96 -1.23 12.04
CA THR A 139 -3.91 -0.36 12.61
C THR A 139 -4.48 0.61 13.62
N ALA A 140 -5.66 1.20 13.34
CA ALA A 140 -6.35 2.08 14.27
C ALA A 140 -6.73 1.35 15.56
N CYS A 141 -7.32 0.16 15.47
CA CYS A 141 -7.71 -0.65 16.62
C CYS A 141 -6.50 -1.05 17.47
N LEU A 142 -5.44 -1.54 16.85
CA LEU A 142 -4.19 -1.88 17.54
C LEU A 142 -3.58 -0.66 18.22
N SER A 143 -3.57 0.51 17.56
CA SER A 143 -3.04 1.75 18.15
C SER A 143 -3.80 2.14 19.40
N GLN A 144 -5.14 2.05 19.40
CA GLN A 144 -5.96 2.30 20.58
C GLN A 144 -5.66 1.32 21.71
N ILE A 145 -5.61 0.01 21.40
CA ILE A 145 -5.39 -1.03 22.41
C ILE A 145 -4.03 -0.87 23.08
N TYR A 146 -2.94 -0.73 22.31
CA TYR A 146 -1.60 -0.63 22.88
C TYR A 146 -1.36 0.70 23.60
N HIS A 147 -1.97 1.80 23.13
CA HIS A 147 -1.94 3.08 23.86
C HIS A 147 -2.62 2.96 25.23
N ASP A 148 -3.79 2.34 25.30
CA ASP A 148 -4.56 2.18 26.54
C ASP A 148 -3.87 1.23 27.53
N LEU A 149 -3.18 0.17 27.03
CA LEU A 149 -2.44 -0.77 27.88
C LEU A 149 -1.25 -0.13 28.60
N ASP A 150 -0.68 0.92 28.04
CA ASP A 150 0.47 1.63 28.61
C ASP A 150 0.05 2.97 29.26
N GLU A 151 -1.24 3.18 29.51
CA GLU A 151 -1.80 4.42 30.08
C GLU A 151 -1.29 5.68 29.36
N GLY A 152 -1.02 5.58 28.05
CA GLY A 152 -0.47 6.66 27.23
C GLY A 152 1.04 6.85 27.30
N HIS A 153 1.78 6.05 28.07
CA HIS A 153 3.25 6.13 28.13
C HIS A 153 3.92 5.61 26.86
N SER A 154 3.34 4.65 26.15
CA SER A 154 3.80 4.26 24.82
C SER A 154 3.50 5.37 23.83
N GLN A 155 4.56 5.94 23.28
CA GLN A 155 4.44 6.93 22.20
C GLN A 155 4.10 6.23 20.87
N ILE A 156 2.88 5.70 20.77
CA ILE A 156 2.37 5.11 19.51
C ILE A 156 2.42 6.17 18.42
N ILE A 157 3.00 5.81 17.27
CA ILE A 157 3.11 6.72 16.12
C ILE A 157 1.71 7.04 15.60
N GLY A 158 1.39 8.33 15.55
CA GLY A 158 0.04 8.83 15.26
C GLY A 158 -0.84 9.00 16.52
N GLY A 159 -0.43 8.47 17.67
CA GLY A 159 -1.19 8.48 18.92
C GLY A 159 -2.36 7.51 18.90
N ARG A 160 -3.18 7.57 19.96
CA ARG A 160 -4.32 6.65 20.15
C ARG A 160 -5.30 6.63 18.97
N ASP A 161 -5.72 7.81 18.52
CA ASP A 161 -6.80 7.97 17.54
C ASP A 161 -6.33 8.59 16.21
N GLY A 162 -5.01 8.69 15.99
CA GLY A 162 -4.45 9.37 14.82
C GLY A 162 -4.92 8.82 13.50
N MET A 163 -5.05 7.49 13.40
CA MET A 163 -5.57 6.83 12.20
C MET A 163 -7.00 7.29 11.89
N VAL A 164 -7.91 7.19 12.85
CA VAL A 164 -9.34 7.55 12.67
C VAL A 164 -9.49 9.04 12.40
N ARG A 165 -8.84 9.89 13.19
CA ARG A 165 -8.97 11.37 13.05
C ARG A 165 -8.42 11.90 11.74
N ASN A 166 -7.26 11.40 11.30
CA ASN A 166 -6.68 11.87 10.03
C ASN A 166 -7.43 11.30 8.83
N PHE A 167 -7.94 10.08 8.92
CA PHE A 167 -8.83 9.52 7.89
C PHE A 167 -10.15 10.30 7.79
N ALA A 168 -10.77 10.62 8.93
CA ALA A 168 -11.96 11.47 8.97
C ALA A 168 -11.70 12.86 8.36
N ARG A 169 -10.55 13.48 8.68
CA ARG A 169 -10.16 14.77 8.12
C ARG A 169 -10.00 14.70 6.59
N MET A 170 -9.34 13.67 6.09
CA MET A 170 -9.19 13.43 4.66
C MET A 170 -10.54 13.27 3.97
N LEU A 171 -11.48 12.48 4.54
CA LEU A 171 -12.83 12.33 3.98
C LEU A 171 -13.61 13.64 4.00
N ARG A 172 -13.54 14.42 5.10
CA ARG A 172 -14.18 15.76 5.17
C ARG A 172 -13.63 16.71 4.11
N SER A 173 -12.32 16.68 3.82
CA SER A 173 -11.74 17.54 2.77
C SER A 173 -12.27 17.19 1.37
N HIS A 174 -12.60 15.91 1.11
CA HIS A 174 -13.25 15.48 -0.13
C HIS A 174 -14.73 15.79 -0.17
N GLN A 175 -15.40 15.78 1.00
CA GLN A 175 -16.80 16.14 1.09
C GLN A 175 -17.01 17.60 0.67
N ALA A 176 -16.14 18.51 1.12
CA ALA A 176 -16.18 19.94 0.84
C ALA A 176 -17.58 20.53 1.09
N GLN A 177 -18.23 21.07 0.04
CA GLN A 177 -19.59 21.65 0.15
C GLN A 177 -20.72 20.64 -0.19
N ARG A 178 -20.39 19.34 -0.40
CA ARG A 178 -21.39 18.32 -0.70
C ARG A 178 -22.06 17.86 0.57
N ALA A 179 -23.39 18.00 0.61
CA ALA A 179 -24.17 17.42 1.69
C ALA A 179 -24.21 15.90 1.57
N GLY A 180 -24.30 15.20 2.70
CA GLY A 180 -24.48 13.76 2.73
C GLY A 180 -23.44 13.01 3.55
N CYS A 181 -23.58 11.70 3.61
CA CYS A 181 -22.69 10.81 4.34
C CYS A 181 -21.51 10.35 3.49
N VAL A 182 -20.59 9.63 4.13
CA VAL A 182 -19.52 8.87 3.49
C VAL A 182 -19.96 7.42 3.32
N ALA A 183 -19.88 6.89 2.11
CA ALA A 183 -20.05 5.49 1.82
C ALA A 183 -18.68 4.84 1.60
N ILE A 184 -18.29 3.91 2.48
CA ILE A 184 -17.13 3.04 2.30
C ILE A 184 -17.62 1.84 1.52
N LEU A 185 -17.23 1.73 0.25
CA LEU A 185 -17.70 0.68 -0.64
C LEU A 185 -16.73 -0.49 -0.67
N VAL A 186 -17.15 -1.61 -0.12
CA VAL A 186 -16.38 -2.86 -0.13
C VAL A 186 -17.01 -3.83 -1.12
N SER A 187 -16.22 -4.26 -2.13
CA SER A 187 -16.66 -5.25 -3.13
C SER A 187 -16.65 -6.68 -2.56
N GLU A 188 -17.20 -7.62 -3.34
CA GLU A 188 -17.13 -9.04 -3.00
C GLU A 188 -15.67 -9.58 -3.01
N GLU A 189 -14.82 -9.11 -3.94
CA GLU A 189 -13.40 -9.48 -3.98
C GLU A 189 -12.65 -8.99 -2.72
N SER A 190 -13.05 -7.84 -2.18
CA SER A 190 -12.43 -7.23 -0.99
C SER A 190 -13.17 -7.57 0.32
N LYS A 191 -14.10 -8.53 0.32
CA LYS A 191 -14.96 -8.84 1.48
C LYS A 191 -14.23 -9.20 2.77
N ASP A 192 -13.03 -9.76 2.66
CA ASP A 192 -12.21 -10.11 3.83
C ASP A 192 -11.81 -8.88 4.66
N TYR A 193 -11.83 -7.70 4.05
CA TYR A 193 -11.60 -6.42 4.73
C TYR A 193 -12.88 -5.74 5.23
N ARG A 194 -14.06 -6.29 4.92
CA ARG A 194 -15.34 -5.71 5.34
C ARG A 194 -15.42 -5.53 6.85
N PRO A 195 -15.02 -6.51 7.70
CA PRO A 195 -15.06 -6.35 9.15
C PRO A 195 -14.31 -5.11 9.63
N GLU A 196 -13.08 -4.87 9.15
CA GLU A 196 -12.32 -3.70 9.56
C GLU A 196 -12.93 -2.39 9.06
N MET A 197 -13.57 -2.39 7.87
CA MET A 197 -14.21 -1.21 7.31
C MET A 197 -15.54 -0.89 8.03
N LEU A 198 -16.26 -1.89 8.51
CA LEU A 198 -17.42 -1.72 9.39
C LEU A 198 -17.02 -1.08 10.72
N TRP A 199 -15.98 -1.61 11.36
CA TRP A 199 -15.42 -1.04 12.58
C TRP A 199 -14.95 0.41 12.35
N LEU A 200 -14.23 0.67 11.25
CA LEU A 200 -13.77 2.00 10.91
C LEU A 200 -14.92 2.98 10.71
N ALA A 201 -15.99 2.58 10.00
CA ALA A 201 -17.18 3.40 9.82
C ALA A 201 -17.83 3.76 11.16
N GLU A 202 -17.87 2.83 12.12
CA GLU A 202 -18.36 3.09 13.47
C GLU A 202 -17.48 4.11 14.20
N GLN A 203 -16.14 3.98 14.12
CA GLN A 203 -15.23 4.97 14.73
C GLN A 203 -15.38 6.37 14.11
N LEU A 204 -15.58 6.43 12.78
CA LEU A 204 -15.84 7.70 12.09
C LEU A 204 -17.14 8.37 12.59
N ARG A 205 -18.20 7.58 12.84
CA ARG A 205 -19.44 8.13 13.45
C ARG A 205 -19.21 8.67 14.86
N LYS A 206 -18.37 8.00 15.67
CA LYS A 206 -17.95 8.51 16.99
C LYS A 206 -17.16 9.82 16.89
N GLU A 207 -16.40 10.02 15.81
CA GLU A 207 -15.71 11.29 15.48
C GLU A 207 -16.65 12.33 14.82
N GLY A 208 -17.95 12.07 14.78
CA GLY A 208 -18.95 12.99 14.24
C GLY A 208 -18.98 13.08 12.71
N LEU A 209 -18.51 12.05 11.99
CA LEU A 209 -18.63 11.94 10.55
C LEU A 209 -19.62 10.83 10.21
N SER A 210 -20.76 11.17 9.59
CA SER A 210 -21.72 10.17 9.11
C SER A 210 -21.02 9.28 8.06
N ALA A 211 -20.71 8.03 8.41
CA ALA A 211 -20.00 7.09 7.57
C ALA A 211 -20.57 5.68 7.69
N TRP A 212 -20.69 5.00 6.55
CA TRP A 212 -21.31 3.68 6.45
C TRP A 212 -20.47 2.78 5.53
N CYS A 213 -20.25 1.54 5.97
CA CYS A 213 -19.63 0.51 5.13
C CYS A 213 -20.74 -0.31 4.47
N VAL A 214 -20.82 -0.25 3.15
CA VAL A 214 -21.87 -0.88 2.36
C VAL A 214 -21.29 -1.56 1.12
N GLU A 215 -22.05 -2.47 0.54
CA GLU A 215 -21.72 -3.03 -0.77
C GLU A 215 -22.17 -2.09 -1.89
N PRO A 216 -21.50 -2.11 -3.05
CA PRO A 216 -21.91 -1.28 -4.20
C PRO A 216 -23.37 -1.50 -4.65
N ARG A 217 -23.90 -2.72 -4.48
CA ARG A 217 -25.29 -3.05 -4.81
C ARG A 217 -26.33 -2.35 -3.93
N GLU A 218 -25.95 -1.97 -2.69
CA GLU A 218 -26.86 -1.33 -1.72
C GLU A 218 -27.05 0.16 -2.02
N ILE A 219 -26.19 0.75 -2.87
CA ILE A 219 -26.35 2.13 -3.29
C ILE A 219 -27.57 2.28 -4.21
N ARG A 220 -28.39 3.27 -3.93
CA ARG A 220 -29.47 3.72 -4.82
C ARG A 220 -29.00 4.93 -5.63
N PHE A 221 -29.28 4.91 -6.92
CA PHE A 221 -29.04 6.02 -7.84
C PHE A 221 -30.34 6.76 -8.14
N THR A 222 -30.28 8.08 -8.12
CA THR A 222 -31.34 8.99 -8.58
C THR A 222 -30.74 10.07 -9.49
N GLU A 223 -31.61 10.89 -10.11
CA GLU A 223 -31.12 12.04 -10.88
C GLU A 223 -30.33 13.03 -10.02
N ASP A 224 -30.63 13.13 -8.72
CA ASP A 224 -29.98 14.05 -7.79
C ASP A 224 -28.63 13.52 -7.27
N GLY A 225 -28.37 12.22 -7.32
CA GLY A 225 -27.10 11.62 -6.87
C GLY A 225 -27.21 10.19 -6.40
N LEU A 226 -26.30 9.85 -5.49
CA LEU A 226 -26.23 8.54 -4.86
C LEU A 226 -26.83 8.60 -3.45
N TRP A 227 -27.50 7.54 -3.06
CA TRP A 227 -28.17 7.41 -1.77
C TRP A 227 -27.90 6.03 -1.16
N LEU A 228 -27.92 5.95 0.14
CA LEU A 228 -27.91 4.69 0.88
C LEU A 228 -28.93 4.72 2.01
N ASP A 229 -29.34 3.53 2.46
CA ASP A 229 -30.12 3.36 3.68
C ASP A 229 -29.15 3.32 4.89
N ALA A 230 -29.33 4.26 5.77
CA ALA A 230 -28.58 4.40 7.01
C ALA A 230 -29.53 4.16 8.19
N ASP A 231 -29.57 2.92 8.68
CA ASP A 231 -30.43 2.50 9.81
C ASP A 231 -31.92 2.82 9.58
N GLY A 232 -32.42 2.52 8.38
CA GLY A 232 -33.84 2.77 7.99
C GLY A 232 -34.13 4.19 7.52
N HIS A 233 -33.10 5.01 7.33
CA HIS A 233 -33.22 6.38 6.84
C HIS A 233 -32.39 6.59 5.58
N GLU A 234 -33.02 6.98 4.49
CA GLU A 234 -32.30 7.33 3.27
C GLU A 234 -31.44 8.59 3.46
N GLN A 235 -30.16 8.47 3.16
CA GLN A 235 -29.19 9.58 3.21
C GLN A 235 -28.49 9.75 1.87
N PRO A 236 -28.28 11.01 1.41
CA PRO A 236 -27.46 11.27 0.24
C PRO A 236 -26.01 10.95 0.55
N ILE A 237 -25.28 10.47 -0.47
CA ILE A 237 -23.85 10.20 -0.37
C ILE A 237 -23.07 11.39 -0.92
N GLY A 238 -22.29 12.06 -0.08
CA GLY A 238 -21.39 13.14 -0.49
C GLY A 238 -20.02 12.66 -0.93
N VAL A 239 -19.51 11.56 -0.29
CA VAL A 239 -18.21 10.96 -0.57
C VAL A 239 -18.36 9.45 -0.68
N VAL A 240 -17.73 8.88 -1.68
CA VAL A 240 -17.48 7.44 -1.81
C VAL A 240 -15.99 7.21 -1.50
N TYR A 241 -15.72 6.46 -0.45
CA TYR A 241 -14.41 5.83 -0.28
C TYR A 241 -14.42 4.49 -1.02
N ARG A 242 -13.68 4.44 -2.15
CA ARG A 242 -13.61 3.28 -3.03
C ARG A 242 -12.65 2.25 -2.43
N PHE A 243 -13.20 1.25 -1.74
CA PHE A 243 -12.41 0.13 -1.21
C PHE A 243 -12.60 -1.11 -2.08
N TYR A 244 -12.18 -0.99 -3.32
CA TYR A 244 -12.07 -2.07 -4.32
C TYR A 244 -11.06 -1.70 -5.39
N GLU A 245 -10.45 -2.72 -5.97
CA GLU A 245 -9.44 -2.56 -7.00
C GLU A 245 -10.05 -2.25 -8.38
N LEU A 246 -9.32 -1.49 -9.20
CA LEU A 246 -9.84 -1.09 -10.51
C LEU A 246 -9.86 -2.25 -11.52
N PHE A 247 -9.06 -3.30 -11.33
CA PHE A 247 -9.16 -4.48 -12.18
C PHE A 247 -10.50 -5.20 -12.04
N ASP A 248 -11.12 -5.11 -10.85
CA ASP A 248 -12.41 -5.72 -10.53
C ASP A 248 -13.61 -4.86 -10.97
N LEU A 249 -13.38 -3.70 -11.57
CA LEU A 249 -14.42 -2.71 -11.88
C LEU A 249 -15.60 -3.26 -12.68
N LEU A 250 -15.37 -4.23 -13.57
CA LEU A 250 -16.43 -4.87 -14.37
C LEU A 250 -17.37 -5.72 -13.52
N ASN A 251 -16.93 -6.18 -12.36
CA ASN A 251 -17.72 -6.98 -11.43
C ASN A 251 -18.38 -6.11 -10.33
N ILE A 252 -18.10 -4.80 -10.31
CA ILE A 252 -18.68 -3.90 -9.32
C ILE A 252 -20.09 -3.48 -9.76
N PRO A 253 -21.16 -3.90 -9.05
CA PRO A 253 -22.50 -3.46 -9.35
C PRO A 253 -22.62 -1.94 -9.33
N LYS A 254 -23.32 -1.38 -10.32
CA LYS A 254 -23.57 0.07 -10.42
C LYS A 254 -22.31 0.95 -10.53
N ALA A 255 -21.13 0.39 -10.85
CA ALA A 255 -19.89 1.15 -11.02
C ALA A 255 -20.07 2.33 -11.99
N GLU A 256 -20.75 2.12 -13.10
CA GLU A 256 -21.00 3.15 -14.10
C GLU A 256 -21.88 4.31 -13.55
N LEU A 257 -22.84 3.99 -12.68
CA LEU A 257 -23.68 5.00 -12.03
C LEU A 257 -22.88 5.82 -11.01
N ILE A 258 -21.99 5.19 -10.27
CA ILE A 258 -21.07 5.88 -9.36
C ILE A 258 -20.15 6.81 -10.15
N GLN A 259 -19.54 6.32 -11.23
CA GLN A 259 -18.72 7.12 -12.13
C GLN A 259 -19.51 8.28 -12.75
N TYR A 260 -20.75 8.04 -13.16
CA TYR A 260 -21.62 9.08 -13.69
C TYR A 260 -21.93 10.16 -12.65
N ALA A 261 -22.28 9.79 -11.42
CA ALA A 261 -22.54 10.74 -10.34
C ALA A 261 -21.28 11.60 -10.03
N ALA A 262 -20.10 10.97 -10.01
CA ALA A 262 -18.83 11.68 -9.85
C ALA A 262 -18.53 12.62 -11.02
N LYS A 263 -18.75 12.18 -12.27
CA LYS A 263 -18.63 13.01 -13.48
C LYS A 263 -19.55 14.24 -13.40
N LYS A 264 -20.75 14.10 -12.85
CA LYS A 264 -21.69 15.22 -12.65
C LYS A 264 -21.36 16.09 -11.42
N GLY A 265 -20.41 15.69 -10.59
CA GLY A 265 -20.00 16.42 -9.37
C GLY A 265 -20.92 16.26 -8.19
N ARG A 266 -21.81 15.29 -8.25
CA ARG A 266 -22.79 15.01 -7.20
C ARG A 266 -22.15 14.27 -6.03
N VAL A 267 -21.09 13.51 -6.27
CA VAL A 267 -20.31 12.78 -5.28
C VAL A 267 -18.81 12.97 -5.54
N ALA A 268 -17.99 12.99 -4.48
CA ALA A 268 -16.55 12.80 -4.60
C ALA A 268 -16.21 11.32 -4.46
N VAL A 269 -15.21 10.84 -5.20
CA VAL A 269 -14.70 9.46 -5.09
C VAL A 269 -13.22 9.50 -4.76
N THR A 270 -12.83 8.82 -3.70
CA THR A 270 -11.43 8.67 -3.31
C THR A 270 -11.18 7.21 -2.87
N PRO A 271 -10.08 6.56 -3.26
CA PRO A 271 -9.14 6.97 -4.31
C PRO A 271 -9.79 7.16 -5.68
N PRO A 272 -9.24 8.01 -6.56
CA PRO A 272 -9.84 8.32 -7.85
C PRO A 272 -9.77 7.12 -8.82
N TYR A 273 -10.64 7.10 -9.82
CA TYR A 273 -10.59 6.10 -10.91
C TYR A 273 -9.43 6.41 -11.88
N LYS A 274 -8.20 6.26 -11.40
CA LYS A 274 -6.97 6.54 -12.15
C LYS A 274 -6.02 5.34 -12.14
N PRO A 275 -6.23 4.35 -13.01
CA PRO A 275 -5.45 3.13 -12.99
C PRO A 275 -3.96 3.35 -13.21
N ALA A 276 -3.56 4.41 -13.91
CA ALA A 276 -2.15 4.76 -14.09
C ALA A 276 -1.40 5.08 -12.78
N LEU A 277 -2.14 5.45 -11.71
CA LEU A 277 -1.56 5.74 -10.39
C LEU A 277 -1.53 4.53 -9.44
N GLU A 278 -2.06 3.39 -9.88
CA GLU A 278 -2.08 2.13 -9.11
C GLU A 278 -1.10 1.09 -9.68
N GLU A 279 -0.15 1.54 -10.51
CA GLU A 279 0.81 0.68 -11.23
C GLU A 279 2.18 0.64 -10.56
N LYS A 280 2.71 -0.56 -10.31
CA LYS A 280 4.08 -0.76 -9.82
C LYS A 280 5.13 -0.37 -10.88
N SER A 281 4.75 -0.36 -12.17
CA SER A 281 5.59 0.16 -13.27
C SER A 281 5.96 1.63 -13.09
N ALA A 282 5.24 2.39 -12.24
CA ALA A 282 5.62 3.75 -11.86
C ALA A 282 7.07 3.83 -11.33
N PHE A 283 7.55 2.80 -10.63
CA PHE A 283 8.93 2.74 -10.14
C PHE A 283 9.93 2.53 -11.29
N ALA A 284 9.55 1.78 -12.33
CA ALA A 284 10.37 1.64 -13.54
C ALA A 284 10.46 2.97 -14.30
N LEU A 285 9.34 3.69 -14.40
CA LEU A 285 9.31 5.04 -15.02
C LEU A 285 10.15 6.05 -14.23
N PHE A 286 10.17 5.95 -12.90
CA PHE A 286 11.01 6.81 -12.06
C PHE A 286 12.50 6.62 -12.32
N HIS A 287 12.93 5.38 -12.52
CA HIS A 287 14.33 5.05 -12.79
C HIS A 287 14.73 5.11 -14.27
N HIS A 288 13.78 5.37 -15.18
CA HIS A 288 14.04 5.35 -16.61
C HIS A 288 14.94 6.54 -17.04
N PRO A 289 16.11 6.31 -17.67
CA PRO A 289 17.08 7.38 -17.97
C PRO A 289 16.50 8.52 -18.79
N ILE A 290 15.65 8.23 -19.78
CA ILE A 290 15.00 9.23 -20.64
C ILE A 290 14.07 10.15 -19.84
N LEU A 291 13.48 9.68 -18.74
CA LEU A 291 12.54 10.42 -17.91
C LEU A 291 13.24 11.17 -16.76
N ARG A 292 14.54 10.95 -16.56
CA ARG A 292 15.29 11.61 -15.50
C ARG A 292 15.20 13.15 -15.53
N PRO A 293 15.35 13.84 -16.69
CA PRO A 293 15.19 15.29 -16.75
C PRO A 293 13.79 15.79 -16.37
N PHE A 294 12.75 14.98 -16.65
CA PHE A 294 11.39 15.28 -16.20
C PHE A 294 11.31 15.25 -14.68
N TRP A 295 11.80 14.16 -14.05
CA TRP A 295 11.74 14.01 -12.60
C TRP A 295 12.58 15.05 -11.86
N GLU A 296 13.77 15.39 -12.35
CA GLU A 296 14.64 16.43 -11.79
C GLU A 296 14.02 17.84 -11.88
N LYS A 297 13.16 18.08 -12.86
CA LYS A 297 12.39 19.32 -13.00
C LYS A 297 11.15 19.34 -12.11
N GLU A 298 10.50 18.20 -11.96
CA GLU A 298 9.21 18.09 -11.28
C GLU A 298 9.33 17.96 -9.75
N LEU A 299 10.40 17.35 -9.28
CA LEU A 299 10.66 17.09 -7.87
C LEU A 299 11.74 18.02 -7.33
N GLU A 300 11.56 18.50 -6.12
CA GLU A 300 12.63 19.20 -5.40
C GLU A 300 13.84 18.27 -5.19
N ALA A 301 15.06 18.85 -5.15
CA ALA A 301 16.31 18.10 -5.08
C ALA A 301 16.37 17.12 -3.89
N GLU A 302 15.87 17.53 -2.72
CA GLU A 302 15.79 16.67 -1.55
C GLU A 302 14.82 15.49 -1.79
N CYS A 303 13.64 15.77 -2.34
CA CYS A 303 12.66 14.75 -2.70
C CYS A 303 13.24 13.75 -3.70
N MET A 304 13.89 14.23 -4.77
CA MET A 304 14.54 13.38 -5.77
C MET A 304 15.62 12.48 -5.14
N THR A 305 16.43 13.04 -4.25
CA THR A 305 17.49 12.31 -3.53
C THR A 305 16.91 11.21 -2.64
N GLN A 306 15.90 11.54 -1.83
CA GLN A 306 15.25 10.58 -0.93
C GLN A 306 14.55 9.47 -1.71
N LEU A 307 13.76 9.80 -2.72
CA LEU A 307 13.05 8.80 -3.53
C LEU A 307 14.02 7.89 -4.30
N THR A 308 15.13 8.43 -4.83
CA THR A 308 16.17 7.62 -5.50
C THR A 308 16.81 6.61 -4.53
N ARG A 309 16.94 6.98 -3.26
CA ARG A 309 17.51 6.11 -2.22
C ARG A 309 16.55 4.99 -1.79
N VAL A 310 15.23 5.28 -1.74
CA VAL A 310 14.27 4.35 -1.14
C VAL A 310 13.47 3.53 -2.16
N ILE A 311 13.32 4.01 -3.40
CA ILE A 311 12.68 3.24 -4.47
C ILE A 311 13.74 2.34 -5.10
N PRO A 312 13.58 1.00 -5.03
CA PRO A 312 14.56 0.07 -5.60
C PRO A 312 14.58 0.16 -7.12
N LYS A 313 15.73 -0.14 -7.73
CA LYS A 313 15.83 -0.27 -9.18
C LYS A 313 14.75 -1.23 -9.69
N THR A 314 13.99 -0.75 -10.64
CA THR A 314 12.83 -1.45 -11.20
C THR A 314 12.84 -1.26 -12.71
N TRP A 315 12.47 -2.31 -13.42
CA TRP A 315 12.38 -2.34 -14.89
C TRP A 315 11.01 -2.89 -15.30
N LEU A 316 10.49 -2.40 -16.40
CA LEU A 316 9.32 -2.98 -17.03
C LEU A 316 9.76 -4.12 -17.93
N LEU A 317 9.16 -5.30 -17.79
CA LEU A 317 9.43 -6.48 -18.63
C LEU A 317 8.70 -6.34 -19.97
N ASP A 318 9.29 -5.55 -20.87
CA ASP A 318 8.79 -5.31 -22.23
C ASP A 318 9.45 -6.31 -23.19
N PRO A 319 8.67 -7.17 -23.89
CA PRO A 319 9.20 -8.13 -24.86
C PRO A 319 9.75 -7.50 -26.15
N ALA A 320 9.56 -6.20 -26.37
CA ALA A 320 10.05 -5.52 -27.56
C ALA A 320 11.59 -5.70 -27.70
N PRO A 321 12.07 -6.05 -28.91
CA PRO A 321 13.49 -6.26 -29.12
C PRO A 321 14.27 -4.94 -29.00
N LEU A 322 15.39 -4.98 -28.30
CA LEU A 322 16.35 -3.88 -28.28
C LEU A 322 17.25 -3.90 -29.54
N PRO A 323 17.78 -2.73 -29.96
CA PRO A 323 18.81 -2.69 -30.98
C PRO A 323 20.01 -3.60 -30.67
N ALA A 324 20.68 -4.13 -31.68
CA ALA A 324 21.69 -5.17 -31.53
C ALA A 324 22.86 -4.86 -30.58
N ILE A 325 23.15 -3.58 -30.34
CA ILE A 325 24.24 -3.13 -29.44
C ILE A 325 23.72 -2.50 -28.14
N ALA A 326 22.39 -2.45 -27.95
CA ALA A 326 21.81 -1.86 -26.76
C ALA A 326 21.80 -2.86 -25.60
N THR A 327 21.87 -2.32 -24.38
CA THR A 327 21.68 -3.05 -23.14
C THR A 327 20.51 -2.46 -22.37
N ILE A 328 19.90 -3.26 -21.50
CA ILE A 328 18.87 -2.77 -20.57
C ILE A 328 19.57 -1.84 -19.57
N PRO A 329 19.13 -0.58 -19.45
CA PRO A 329 19.80 0.40 -18.61
C PRO A 329 19.94 -0.06 -17.15
N ASP A 330 21.13 0.06 -16.60
CA ASP A 330 21.46 -0.25 -15.19
C ASP A 330 21.16 -1.70 -14.76
N LEU A 331 20.96 -2.64 -15.68
CA LEU A 331 20.71 -4.05 -15.37
C LEU A 331 21.97 -4.87 -15.64
N TYR A 332 22.47 -5.55 -14.61
CA TYR A 332 23.71 -6.31 -14.64
C TYR A 332 23.53 -7.70 -14.02
N LEU A 333 24.24 -8.69 -14.55
CA LEU A 333 24.51 -9.99 -13.94
C LEU A 333 26.01 -10.06 -13.58
N GLY A 334 26.34 -9.83 -12.33
CA GLY A 334 27.73 -9.59 -11.94
C GLY A 334 28.29 -8.37 -12.69
N PRO A 335 29.44 -8.51 -13.40
CA PRO A 335 30.04 -7.42 -14.18
C PRO A 335 29.41 -7.26 -15.58
N ARG A 336 28.54 -8.20 -16.03
CA ARG A 336 28.00 -8.25 -17.39
C ARG A 336 26.70 -7.46 -17.49
N ALA A 337 26.64 -6.48 -18.39
CA ALA A 337 25.39 -5.80 -18.74
C ALA A 337 24.43 -6.77 -19.45
N VAL A 338 23.15 -6.69 -19.12
CA VAL A 338 22.10 -7.52 -19.71
C VAL A 338 21.59 -6.87 -21.00
N ALA A 339 21.64 -7.59 -22.11
CA ALA A 339 21.17 -7.11 -23.40
C ALA A 339 19.75 -7.58 -23.73
N ARG A 340 19.33 -8.71 -23.22
CA ARG A 340 18.00 -9.30 -23.47
C ARG A 340 17.46 -9.89 -22.16
N TRP A 341 16.15 -9.84 -21.99
CA TRP A 341 15.51 -10.45 -20.83
C TRP A 341 15.84 -11.94 -20.67
N THR A 342 15.95 -12.67 -21.77
CA THR A 342 16.33 -14.09 -21.77
C THR A 342 17.73 -14.37 -21.21
N ASP A 343 18.62 -13.37 -21.15
CA ASP A 343 19.93 -13.52 -20.50
C ASP A 343 19.79 -13.80 -19.00
N LEU A 344 18.66 -13.35 -18.37
CA LEU A 344 18.35 -13.59 -16.97
C LEU A 344 17.92 -15.04 -16.67
N GLU A 345 17.47 -15.80 -17.67
CA GLU A 345 17.04 -17.19 -17.49
C GLU A 345 18.19 -18.08 -17.00
N ASN A 346 19.41 -17.78 -17.48
CA ASN A 346 20.62 -18.53 -17.15
C ASN A 346 21.41 -17.94 -15.96
N ALA A 347 20.86 -16.94 -15.28
CA ALA A 347 21.48 -16.36 -14.10
C ALA A 347 21.60 -17.40 -12.98
N THR A 348 22.73 -17.42 -12.28
CA THR A 348 22.93 -18.27 -11.10
C THR A 348 22.02 -17.81 -9.95
N GLN A 349 21.77 -18.67 -8.97
CA GLN A 349 20.97 -18.33 -7.79
C GLN A 349 21.48 -17.06 -7.08
N LYS A 350 22.79 -16.85 -7.03
CA LYS A 350 23.41 -15.67 -6.42
C LYS A 350 23.18 -14.39 -7.22
N GLU A 351 23.06 -14.50 -8.54
CA GLU A 351 22.82 -13.36 -9.45
C GLU A 351 21.34 -13.01 -9.53
N ARG A 352 20.42 -13.94 -9.22
CA ARG A 352 18.97 -13.72 -9.27
C ARG A 352 18.45 -12.91 -8.06
N GLN A 353 19.11 -11.81 -7.74
CA GLN A 353 18.69 -10.88 -6.69
C GLN A 353 17.60 -9.93 -7.22
N PHE A 354 16.51 -10.53 -7.70
CA PHE A 354 15.38 -9.83 -8.31
C PHE A 354 14.05 -10.44 -7.86
N VAL A 355 13.01 -9.64 -8.01
CA VAL A 355 11.62 -10.07 -7.82
C VAL A 355 10.85 -9.73 -9.09
N ILE A 356 10.10 -10.68 -9.64
CA ILE A 356 9.13 -10.46 -10.70
C ILE A 356 7.76 -10.28 -10.07
N LYS A 357 7.03 -9.23 -10.47
CA LYS A 357 5.69 -8.89 -9.97
C LYS A 357 4.81 -8.39 -11.10
N PRO A 358 3.49 -8.71 -11.13
CA PRO A 358 2.56 -7.99 -11.99
C PRO A 358 2.53 -6.51 -11.58
N SER A 359 2.45 -5.61 -12.57
CA SER A 359 2.53 -4.17 -12.32
C SER A 359 1.32 -3.65 -11.55
N GLY A 360 0.12 -3.90 -12.06
CA GLY A 360 -1.16 -3.50 -11.49
C GLY A 360 -2.29 -4.09 -12.33
N PHE A 361 -3.49 -3.57 -12.18
CA PHE A 361 -4.69 -3.90 -12.96
C PHE A 361 -4.86 -5.42 -13.24
N SER A 362 -4.61 -6.25 -12.21
CA SER A 362 -4.68 -7.70 -12.27
C SER A 362 -4.94 -8.27 -10.87
N GLU A 363 -5.75 -9.32 -10.78
CA GLU A 363 -5.95 -10.07 -9.54
C GLU A 363 -4.66 -10.65 -8.96
N LEU A 364 -3.66 -10.93 -9.84
CA LEU A 364 -2.34 -11.40 -9.43
C LEU A 364 -1.46 -10.31 -8.80
N ALA A 365 -1.82 -9.03 -8.99
CA ALA A 365 -1.10 -7.91 -8.41
C ALA A 365 -1.39 -7.72 -6.91
N TRP A 366 -2.42 -8.41 -6.41
CA TRP A 366 -2.93 -8.28 -5.05
C TRP A 366 -2.59 -9.48 -4.18
N GLY A 367 -2.35 -9.26 -2.88
CA GLY A 367 -2.10 -10.34 -1.91
C GLY A 367 -0.83 -11.17 -2.17
N SER A 368 0.16 -10.62 -2.87
CA SER A 368 1.42 -11.32 -3.24
C SER A 368 1.23 -12.56 -4.13
N ARG A 369 0.07 -12.74 -4.77
CA ARG A 369 -0.28 -13.94 -5.57
C ARG A 369 0.63 -14.15 -6.78
N GLY A 370 1.09 -13.07 -7.42
CA GLY A 370 1.93 -13.10 -8.62
C GLY A 370 3.42 -12.79 -8.38
N VAL A 371 3.92 -12.94 -7.14
CA VAL A 371 5.29 -12.56 -6.77
C VAL A 371 6.23 -13.75 -6.91
N SER A 372 7.30 -13.60 -7.73
CA SER A 372 8.37 -14.59 -7.91
C SER A 372 9.69 -14.02 -7.42
N VAL A 373 10.29 -14.62 -6.39
CA VAL A 373 11.60 -14.20 -5.82
C VAL A 373 12.71 -15.04 -6.47
N GLY A 374 13.61 -14.40 -7.24
CA GLY A 374 14.53 -15.07 -8.13
C GLY A 374 15.50 -16.05 -7.45
N HIS A 375 16.07 -15.69 -6.30
CA HIS A 375 17.02 -16.57 -5.61
C HIS A 375 16.35 -17.70 -4.80
N ASP A 376 15.01 -17.70 -4.67
CA ASP A 376 14.26 -18.77 -4.00
C ASP A 376 13.79 -19.87 -4.96
N LEU A 377 13.63 -19.52 -6.22
CA LEU A 377 13.15 -20.46 -7.24
C LEU A 377 14.29 -21.32 -7.79
N PRO A 378 14.03 -22.58 -8.14
CA PRO A 378 14.87 -23.33 -9.06
C PRO A 378 15.06 -22.57 -10.38
N GLN A 379 16.17 -22.83 -11.09
CA GLN A 379 16.48 -22.11 -12.34
C GLN A 379 15.39 -22.27 -13.42
N ALA A 380 14.82 -23.46 -13.55
CA ALA A 380 13.75 -23.71 -14.53
C ALA A 380 12.49 -22.89 -14.20
N GLU A 381 12.05 -22.86 -12.93
CA GLU A 381 10.89 -22.11 -12.49
C GLU A 381 11.09 -20.60 -12.61
N TRP A 382 12.31 -20.11 -12.35
CA TRP A 382 12.67 -18.71 -12.60
C TRP A 382 12.57 -18.36 -14.09
N GLY A 383 13.09 -19.23 -14.98
CA GLY A 383 12.97 -19.06 -16.42
C GLY A 383 11.52 -19.05 -16.87
N ASP A 384 10.68 -19.94 -16.32
CA ASP A 384 9.24 -19.97 -16.61
C ASP A 384 8.54 -18.69 -16.13
N ALA A 385 8.83 -18.22 -14.93
CA ALA A 385 8.28 -16.98 -14.40
C ALA A 385 8.62 -15.78 -15.29
N LEU A 386 9.86 -15.70 -15.78
CA LEU A 386 10.31 -14.64 -16.68
C LEU A 386 9.61 -14.71 -18.04
N ARG A 387 9.55 -15.90 -18.66
CA ARG A 387 8.86 -16.11 -19.94
C ARG A 387 7.37 -15.79 -19.85
N ASN A 388 6.72 -16.25 -18.79
CA ASN A 388 5.31 -15.98 -18.55
C ASN A 388 5.04 -14.47 -18.36
N ALA A 389 5.91 -13.77 -17.63
CA ALA A 389 5.82 -12.33 -17.45
C ALA A 389 5.96 -11.56 -18.76
N LEU A 390 6.90 -11.96 -19.63
CA LEU A 390 7.06 -11.37 -20.96
C LEU A 390 5.88 -11.68 -21.89
N ALA A 391 5.37 -12.91 -21.86
CA ALA A 391 4.24 -13.33 -22.68
C ALA A 391 2.93 -12.65 -22.30
N SER A 392 2.73 -12.33 -21.01
CA SER A 392 1.53 -11.63 -20.51
C SER A 392 1.54 -10.12 -20.74
N PHE A 393 2.64 -9.54 -21.22
CA PHE A 393 2.79 -8.10 -21.41
C PHE A 393 1.61 -7.41 -22.12
N PRO A 394 0.97 -7.97 -23.17
CA PRO A 394 -0.15 -7.31 -23.84
C PRO A 394 -1.38 -7.08 -22.95
N THR A 395 -1.56 -7.92 -21.94
CA THR A 395 -2.74 -7.87 -21.04
C THR A 395 -2.38 -7.47 -19.62
N THR A 396 -1.27 -7.95 -19.11
CA THR A 396 -0.81 -7.72 -17.73
C THR A 396 0.69 -7.49 -17.75
N PRO A 397 1.17 -6.25 -17.80
CA PRO A 397 2.58 -5.94 -17.70
C PRO A 397 3.17 -6.38 -16.35
N TYR A 398 4.40 -6.87 -16.36
CA TYR A 398 5.17 -7.24 -15.17
C TYR A 398 6.38 -6.34 -15.03
N ILE A 399 6.83 -6.19 -13.79
CA ILE A 399 8.09 -5.53 -13.46
C ILE A 399 9.12 -6.54 -12.95
N LEU A 400 10.38 -6.26 -13.22
CA LEU A 400 11.54 -6.81 -12.53
C LEU A 400 12.03 -5.77 -11.54
N GLN A 401 12.14 -6.13 -10.27
CA GLN A 401 12.58 -5.21 -9.21
C GLN A 401 13.79 -5.80 -8.48
N ALA A 402 14.79 -4.98 -8.17
CA ALA A 402 15.92 -5.39 -7.35
C ALA A 402 15.44 -5.88 -5.98
N PHE A 403 15.94 -7.04 -5.57
CA PHE A 403 15.63 -7.61 -4.25
C PHE A 403 16.52 -7.00 -3.18
N HIS A 404 15.92 -6.61 -2.07
CA HIS A 404 16.60 -6.11 -0.89
C HIS A 404 16.24 -6.97 0.32
N LYS A 405 17.25 -7.54 0.97
CA LYS A 405 17.07 -8.39 2.14
C LYS A 405 16.75 -7.54 3.38
N GLY A 406 15.60 -7.78 3.99
CA GLY A 406 15.22 -7.15 5.25
C GLY A 406 16.19 -7.50 6.39
N ARG A 407 16.50 -6.52 7.26
CA ARG A 407 17.24 -6.78 8.50
C ARG A 407 16.37 -7.58 9.47
N LEU A 408 17.00 -8.24 10.44
CA LEU A 408 16.31 -9.00 11.47
C LEU A 408 15.90 -8.10 12.64
N PHE A 409 14.78 -8.45 13.23
CA PHE A 409 14.23 -7.86 14.45
C PHE A 409 13.92 -8.97 15.44
N GLU A 410 14.23 -8.75 16.71
CA GLU A 410 13.82 -9.63 17.79
C GLU A 410 12.50 -9.13 18.37
N MET A 411 11.48 -10.00 18.38
CA MET A 411 10.13 -9.70 18.86
C MET A 411 9.66 -10.80 19.81
N GLU A 412 8.88 -10.38 20.81
CA GLU A 412 8.16 -11.31 21.70
C GLU A 412 6.73 -11.52 21.18
N PHE A 413 6.21 -12.74 21.36
CA PHE A 413 4.82 -13.07 21.03
C PHE A 413 4.27 -14.18 21.94
N LEU A 414 2.95 -14.22 22.07
CA LEU A 414 2.26 -15.29 22.79
C LEU A 414 2.22 -16.56 21.94
N ASP A 415 2.90 -17.60 22.41
CA ASP A 415 2.80 -18.97 21.88
C ASP A 415 1.67 -19.69 22.64
N GLU A 416 0.54 -19.89 21.97
CA GLU A 416 -0.64 -20.55 22.57
C GLU A 416 -0.38 -21.99 22.93
N GLY A 417 0.41 -22.69 22.12
CA GLY A 417 0.73 -24.10 22.37
C GLY A 417 1.56 -24.30 23.63
N LYS A 418 2.35 -23.29 24.02
CA LYS A 418 3.17 -23.29 25.24
C LYS A 418 2.55 -22.53 26.40
N ALA A 419 1.45 -21.80 26.14
CA ALA A 419 0.86 -20.84 27.07
C ALA A 419 1.91 -19.88 27.68
N ALA A 420 2.85 -19.40 26.85
CA ALA A 420 3.98 -18.59 27.27
C ALA A 420 4.34 -17.55 26.20
N VAL A 421 4.93 -16.44 26.65
CA VAL A 421 5.54 -15.47 25.74
C VAL A 421 6.94 -15.96 25.36
N VAL A 422 7.22 -16.01 24.06
CA VAL A 422 8.49 -16.49 23.48
C VAL A 422 9.04 -15.47 22.51
N GLN A 423 10.36 -15.54 22.25
CA GLN A 423 11.01 -14.66 21.28
C GLN A 423 11.02 -15.26 19.87
N MET A 424 10.98 -14.40 18.86
CA MET A 424 11.12 -14.72 17.46
C MET A 424 12.03 -13.72 16.78
N SER A 425 13.04 -14.24 16.08
CA SER A 425 13.79 -13.44 15.11
C SER A 425 13.02 -13.40 13.79
N GLY A 426 12.74 -12.22 13.29
CA GLY A 426 11.93 -12.04 12.10
C GLY A 426 12.37 -10.87 11.22
N ARG A 427 11.86 -10.82 9.98
CA ARG A 427 11.99 -9.67 9.09
C ARG A 427 10.69 -8.91 9.06
N THR A 428 10.82 -7.59 8.97
CA THR A 428 9.70 -6.68 9.13
C THR A 428 9.38 -5.97 7.81
N ARG A 429 8.08 -5.88 7.51
CA ARG A 429 7.51 -4.90 6.60
C ARG A 429 6.81 -3.84 7.44
N LEU A 430 7.13 -2.58 7.20
CA LEU A 430 6.48 -1.42 7.80
C LEU A 430 5.52 -0.81 6.79
N SER A 431 4.27 -0.65 7.18
CA SER A 431 3.23 -0.04 6.37
C SER A 431 2.77 1.26 7.02
N PRO A 432 3.44 2.41 6.75
CA PRO A 432 3.00 3.71 7.22
C PRO A 432 1.78 4.18 6.44
N TYR A 433 0.78 4.71 7.14
CA TYR A 433 -0.42 5.27 6.56
C TYR A 433 -0.34 6.79 6.55
N TYR A 434 -0.38 7.35 5.35
CA TYR A 434 -0.43 8.78 5.13
C TYR A 434 -1.80 9.18 4.59
N PHE A 435 -2.41 10.19 5.20
CA PHE A 435 -3.65 10.77 4.70
C PHE A 435 -3.41 12.20 4.25
N VAL A 436 -3.95 12.52 3.07
CA VAL A 436 -3.83 13.83 2.45
C VAL A 436 -5.12 14.60 2.66
N SER A 437 -5.04 15.76 3.28
CA SER A 437 -6.16 16.70 3.44
C SER A 437 -5.68 18.11 3.13
N ASP A 438 -6.40 18.80 2.26
CA ASP A 438 -6.10 20.18 1.86
C ASP A 438 -4.64 20.38 1.44
N GLY A 439 -4.11 19.41 0.68
CA GLY A 439 -2.73 19.41 0.19
C GLY A 439 -1.66 19.07 1.21
N THR A 440 -2.02 18.85 2.48
CA THR A 440 -1.11 18.48 3.57
C THR A 440 -1.15 16.97 3.81
N VAL A 441 0.02 16.37 3.97
CA VAL A 441 0.19 14.94 4.27
C VAL A 441 0.44 14.75 5.76
N LYS A 442 -0.24 13.79 6.37
CA LYS A 442 -0.03 13.41 7.78
C LYS A 442 0.25 11.92 7.89
N LEU A 443 1.35 11.57 8.56
CA LEU A 443 1.61 10.22 9.04
C LEU A 443 0.63 9.94 10.19
N ALA A 444 -0.25 8.97 9.99
CA ALA A 444 -1.34 8.68 10.91
C ALA A 444 -1.09 7.47 11.80
N GLY A 445 -0.25 6.54 11.35
CA GLY A 445 0.14 5.34 12.06
C GLY A 445 1.04 4.48 11.20
N ILE A 446 1.68 3.48 11.79
CA ILE A 446 2.51 2.50 11.09
C ILE A 446 2.13 1.11 11.60
N LEU A 447 1.75 0.21 10.70
CA LEU A 447 1.60 -1.21 10.99
C LEU A 447 2.91 -1.93 10.71
N ALA A 448 3.41 -2.67 11.68
CA ALA A 448 4.51 -3.60 11.50
C ALA A 448 3.97 -5.01 11.27
N THR A 449 4.44 -5.67 10.22
CA THR A 449 4.22 -7.09 9.94
C THR A 449 5.56 -7.78 10.04
N ILE A 450 5.78 -8.56 11.09
CA ILE A 450 7.04 -9.26 11.36
C ILE A 450 6.85 -10.73 11.05
N CYS A 451 7.53 -11.22 10.02
CA CYS A 451 7.48 -12.62 9.60
C CYS A 451 8.71 -13.38 10.10
N PRO A 452 8.59 -14.68 10.43
CA PRO A 452 9.75 -15.51 10.78
C PRO A 452 10.90 -15.36 9.78
N ALA A 453 12.14 -15.44 10.28
CA ALA A 453 13.35 -15.15 9.51
C ALA A 453 13.57 -16.02 8.26
N ASP A 454 12.94 -17.20 8.21
CA ASP A 454 12.95 -18.10 7.04
C ASP A 454 12.01 -17.68 5.92
N LYS A 455 11.04 -16.79 6.20
CA LYS A 455 10.11 -16.26 5.19
C LYS A 455 10.77 -15.20 4.32
N LYS A 456 10.49 -15.26 3.03
CA LYS A 456 11.06 -14.34 2.03
C LYS A 456 10.05 -13.28 1.56
N VAL A 457 8.78 -13.65 1.51
CA VAL A 457 7.68 -12.74 1.23
C VAL A 457 7.08 -12.29 2.56
N LEU A 458 7.07 -10.98 2.80
CA LEU A 458 6.64 -10.39 4.05
C LEU A 458 5.20 -9.88 3.91
N HIS A 459 4.25 -10.69 4.32
CA HIS A 459 2.83 -10.32 4.33
C HIS A 459 2.13 -10.85 5.59
N GLY A 460 0.90 -10.37 5.85
CA GLY A 460 0.08 -10.89 6.95
C GLY A 460 -0.21 -12.38 6.76
N MET A 461 0.33 -13.21 7.62
CA MET A 461 0.18 -14.65 7.62
C MET A 461 -0.02 -15.16 9.06
N LYS A 462 -0.47 -16.39 9.22
CA LYS A 462 -0.80 -16.98 10.52
C LYS A 462 0.37 -16.94 11.53
N ASP A 463 1.60 -17.07 11.07
CA ASP A 463 2.81 -17.06 11.89
C ASP A 463 3.54 -15.70 11.92
N ALA A 464 2.94 -14.64 11.32
CA ALA A 464 3.44 -13.28 11.47
C ALA A 464 2.96 -12.62 12.76
N ILE A 465 3.72 -11.67 13.26
CA ILE A 465 3.29 -10.74 14.31
C ILE A 465 2.77 -9.47 13.63
N LEU A 466 1.57 -9.01 14.00
CA LEU A 466 1.06 -7.70 13.63
C LEU A 466 1.02 -6.81 14.87
N ALA A 467 1.68 -5.65 14.80
CA ALA A 467 1.73 -4.70 15.89
C ALA A 467 1.77 -3.25 15.37
N PRO A 468 1.28 -2.27 16.13
CA PRO A 468 1.50 -0.87 15.80
C PRO A 468 2.96 -0.51 16.10
N CYS A 469 3.46 0.57 15.50
CA CYS A 469 4.78 1.10 15.84
C CYS A 469 4.69 2.20 16.89
N ALA A 470 5.71 2.26 17.76
CA ALA A 470 5.90 3.30 18.76
C ALA A 470 7.31 3.90 18.65
N VAL A 471 7.49 5.09 19.18
CA VAL A 471 8.82 5.71 19.27
C VAL A 471 9.58 5.10 20.44
N GLN A 472 10.86 4.80 20.22
CA GLN A 472 11.74 4.39 21.30
C GLN A 472 11.99 5.59 22.22
N THR A 473 11.54 5.51 23.46
CA THR A 473 11.93 6.48 24.50
C THR A 473 13.38 6.24 24.88
N SER A 474 14.18 7.29 24.86
CA SER A 474 15.59 7.31 25.29
C SER A 474 15.74 6.88 26.75
#